data_c0847baa14e40b6a831dd97dfaff0b3a
#
_entry.id   c0847baa14e40b6a831dd97dfaff0b3a
#
_cell.length_a   1.000
_cell.length_b   1.000
_cell.length_c   1.000
_cell.angle_alpha   90.00
_cell.angle_beta   90.00
_cell.angle_gamma   90.00
#
_symmetry.space_group_name_H-M   'P 1'
#
loop_
_entity.id
_entity.type
_entity.pdbx_description
1 polymer ?
#
loop_
_entity_poly.entity_id
_entity_poly.type
_entity_poly.pdbx_seq_one_letter_code
_entity_poly.pdbx_strand_id
1 'polypeptide(L)'
;SASPLTVCQGSSITLDAVPTNYDTNSVVWTIVSGTGSLTNANSLNPIYTPAPDSNTVRIRASVESTNSCTETVSKEIVVQVTQLPEILTLQADDTSCDITPYTISGTTTNGEESLLVWSTSGSGSFSNANDPNPVYTPSQADVTAGVVTLTLTANADTPCTSTENDSDSFYLSLTPAATADAGAPDTVCETEAYTVTDAATTESLSINWTSNTNSGTFVDANTLTPEYTPGAVDLANGFFILTMEATGNAPCGSITSQKRVDIIKNPTVVLGIDQDSCSNTVFSISGVTASEYSSLLWTTSGSGTFSNDSLLEPDYNPSAADISAGSVVLTLTASANAPCTLTDDDSFVLSFVDAVTVNAGVDQTICEDQTVSLLATS
;
A
#
# COMPACT_ATOMS: atom_id res chain seq x y z
N SER A 1 -5.80 49.64 46.73
CA SER A 1 -7.06 49.22 46.10
C SER A 1 -7.27 47.75 46.41
N ALA A 2 -8.42 47.40 46.98
CA ALA A 2 -8.81 45.98 47.09
C ALA A 2 -8.94 45.39 45.69
N SER A 3 -8.52 44.14 45.50
CA SER A 3 -8.75 43.43 44.26
C SER A 3 -10.25 43.43 43.92
N PRO A 4 -10.66 43.56 42.65
CA PRO A 4 -12.06 43.49 42.30
C PRO A 4 -12.62 42.13 42.72
N LEU A 5 -13.88 42.14 43.15
CA LEU A 5 -14.60 40.87 43.37
C LEU A 5 -14.89 40.22 42.01
N THR A 6 -14.79 38.91 41.94
CA THR A 6 -15.09 38.14 40.72
C THR A 6 -16.27 37.22 40.96
N VAL A 7 -17.13 37.09 39.98
CA VAL A 7 -18.29 36.16 40.00
C VAL A 7 -18.48 35.52 38.63
N CYS A 8 -18.88 34.25 38.61
CA CYS A 8 -19.21 33.55 37.35
C CYS A 8 -20.57 34.03 36.81
N GLN A 9 -20.72 34.15 35.52
CA GLN A 9 -22.00 34.39 34.85
C GLN A 9 -23.05 33.37 35.32
N GLY A 10 -24.25 33.80 35.60
CA GLY A 10 -25.33 32.96 36.14
C GLY A 10 -25.22 32.61 37.62
N SER A 11 -24.08 32.84 38.26
CA SER A 11 -23.88 32.68 39.70
C SER A 11 -24.12 33.99 40.45
N SER A 12 -24.40 33.92 41.73
CA SER A 12 -24.60 35.09 42.60
C SER A 12 -23.47 35.24 43.58
N ILE A 13 -23.17 36.48 43.95
CA ILE A 13 -22.16 36.81 44.98
C ILE A 13 -22.79 37.65 46.12
N THR A 14 -22.46 37.27 47.36
CA THR A 14 -22.82 38.07 48.51
C THR A 14 -21.82 39.23 48.69
N LEU A 15 -22.31 40.45 48.73
CA LEU A 15 -21.51 41.63 49.02
C LEU A 15 -21.49 41.87 50.52
N ASP A 16 -20.48 42.56 50.99
CA ASP A 16 -20.31 42.86 52.43
C ASP A 16 -19.97 44.33 52.65
N ALA A 17 -20.71 44.98 53.52
CA ALA A 17 -20.40 46.33 54.00
C ALA A 17 -20.21 46.31 55.51
N VAL A 18 -19.15 46.92 55.94
CA VAL A 18 -18.82 47.09 57.40
C VAL A 18 -18.73 48.57 57.75
N PRO A 19 -19.88 49.29 57.78
CA PRO A 19 -19.91 50.66 58.16
C PRO A 19 -19.82 50.79 59.69
N THR A 20 -19.34 51.96 60.20
CA THR A 20 -19.30 52.28 61.59
C THR A 20 -20.11 53.58 61.86
N ASN A 21 -20.77 53.69 63.02
CA ASN A 21 -21.55 54.87 63.43
C ASN A 21 -22.62 55.25 62.37
N TYR A 22 -23.38 54.33 61.91
CA TYR A 22 -24.40 54.53 60.87
C TYR A 22 -25.79 54.18 61.37
N ASP A 23 -26.85 54.71 60.72
CA ASP A 23 -28.23 54.26 60.94
C ASP A 23 -28.45 52.92 60.23
N THR A 24 -28.84 51.93 61.03
CA THR A 24 -29.04 50.52 60.51
C THR A 24 -30.17 50.42 59.46
N ASN A 25 -31.10 51.41 59.42
CA ASN A 25 -32.16 51.48 58.45
C ASN A 25 -31.80 52.25 57.14
N SER A 26 -30.62 52.88 57.12
CA SER A 26 -30.16 53.77 56.04
C SER A 26 -29.34 53.03 54.96
N VAL A 27 -29.03 51.75 55.14
CA VAL A 27 -28.21 50.98 54.19
C VAL A 27 -28.95 50.84 52.84
N VAL A 28 -28.36 51.36 51.81
CA VAL A 28 -28.85 51.22 50.42
C VAL A 28 -27.73 50.84 49.47
N TRP A 29 -27.97 49.79 48.71
CA TRP A 29 -27.08 49.37 47.62
C TRP A 29 -27.71 49.66 46.26
N THR A 30 -26.96 50.20 45.35
CA THR A 30 -27.42 50.56 44.00
C THR A 30 -26.40 50.13 42.95
N ILE A 31 -26.87 49.67 41.83
CA ILE A 31 -26.03 49.45 40.63
C ILE A 31 -25.81 50.80 39.97
N VAL A 32 -24.52 51.22 39.89
CA VAL A 32 -24.13 52.52 39.32
C VAL A 32 -23.87 52.41 37.82
N SER A 33 -23.25 51.31 37.42
CA SER A 33 -23.03 50.97 36.01
C SER A 33 -22.96 49.45 35.85
N GLY A 34 -23.28 48.96 34.64
CA GLY A 34 -23.43 47.54 34.33
C GLY A 34 -24.88 47.08 34.57
N THR A 35 -25.11 45.77 34.45
CA THR A 35 -26.44 45.13 34.48
C THR A 35 -26.48 44.00 35.51
N GLY A 36 -27.66 43.70 36.03
CA GLY A 36 -27.88 42.65 37.02
C GLY A 36 -28.97 43.03 38.03
N SER A 37 -29.09 42.27 39.10
CA SER A 37 -30.04 42.51 40.17
C SER A 37 -29.42 42.40 41.54
N LEU A 38 -29.98 43.18 42.50
CA LEU A 38 -29.64 43.14 43.93
C LEU A 38 -30.82 42.62 44.72
N THR A 39 -30.60 41.53 45.45
CA THR A 39 -31.56 41.04 46.44
C THR A 39 -31.12 41.51 47.82
N ASN A 40 -32.07 41.92 48.67
CA ASN A 40 -31.81 42.49 49.98
C ASN A 40 -30.94 43.75 49.95
N ALA A 41 -31.19 44.63 48.97
CA ALA A 41 -30.37 45.84 48.72
C ALA A 41 -30.32 46.84 49.93
N ASN A 42 -31.15 46.66 50.96
CA ASN A 42 -31.22 47.41 52.18
C ASN A 42 -30.56 46.71 53.39
N SER A 43 -29.77 45.65 53.12
CA SER A 43 -29.04 44.92 54.16
C SER A 43 -27.52 45.13 54.01
N LEU A 44 -26.78 44.78 55.08
CA LEU A 44 -25.29 44.86 55.02
C LEU A 44 -24.70 43.83 54.02
N ASN A 45 -25.43 42.76 53.79
CA ASN A 45 -24.98 41.63 52.95
C ASN A 45 -25.98 41.37 51.83
N PRO A 46 -26.15 42.26 50.83
CA PRO A 46 -27.02 41.97 49.68
C PRO A 46 -26.39 40.93 48.80
N ILE A 47 -27.21 40.28 47.99
CA ILE A 47 -26.78 39.33 46.98
C ILE A 47 -26.90 40.02 45.63
N TYR A 48 -25.77 40.05 44.89
CA TYR A 48 -25.73 40.51 43.50
C TYR A 48 -25.76 39.29 42.57
N THR A 49 -26.66 39.36 41.59
CA THR A 49 -26.76 38.38 40.51
C THR A 49 -26.53 39.10 39.17
N PRO A 50 -25.46 38.77 38.40
CA PRO A 50 -25.20 39.41 37.12
C PRO A 50 -26.28 39.09 36.10
N ALA A 51 -26.54 40.00 35.16
CA ALA A 51 -27.27 39.69 33.94
C ALA A 51 -26.35 38.95 32.94
N PRO A 52 -26.90 38.23 31.95
CA PRO A 52 -26.10 37.43 31.00
C PRO A 52 -24.98 38.18 30.29
N ASP A 53 -25.18 39.45 29.97
CA ASP A 53 -24.23 40.29 29.20
C ASP A 53 -23.34 41.15 30.07
N SER A 54 -23.30 40.90 31.39
CA SER A 54 -22.53 41.73 32.33
C SER A 54 -21.07 41.35 32.33
N ASN A 55 -20.16 42.33 32.16
CA ASN A 55 -18.72 42.15 32.26
C ASN A 55 -18.15 42.83 33.51
N THR A 56 -18.30 44.13 33.59
CA THR A 56 -17.82 44.94 34.74
C THR A 56 -18.99 45.70 35.32
N VAL A 57 -19.27 45.49 36.58
CA VAL A 57 -20.39 46.15 37.29
C VAL A 57 -19.85 46.99 38.44
N ARG A 58 -20.32 48.23 38.54
CA ARG A 58 -20.05 49.10 39.69
C ARG A 58 -21.28 49.15 40.58
N ILE A 59 -21.09 48.84 41.85
CA ILE A 59 -22.16 48.78 42.85
C ILE A 59 -21.74 49.73 43.98
N ARG A 60 -22.68 50.58 44.42
CA ARG A 60 -22.48 51.55 45.45
C ARG A 60 -23.26 51.18 46.70
N ALA A 61 -22.58 51.11 47.83
CA ALA A 61 -23.18 51.08 49.14
C ALA A 61 -23.27 52.51 49.67
N SER A 62 -24.40 52.90 50.22
CA SER A 62 -24.64 54.23 50.89
C SER A 62 -25.24 54.00 52.25
N VAL A 63 -24.79 54.79 53.24
CA VAL A 63 -25.31 54.79 54.60
C VAL A 63 -25.39 56.21 55.12
N GLU A 64 -26.32 56.47 56.02
CA GLU A 64 -26.42 57.76 56.73
C GLU A 64 -25.85 57.69 58.16
N SER A 65 -25.28 58.77 58.65
CA SER A 65 -24.70 58.85 59.99
C SER A 65 -25.80 58.91 61.07
N THR A 66 -25.57 58.28 62.22
CA THR A 66 -26.45 58.38 63.42
C THR A 66 -26.27 59.60 64.28
N ASN A 67 -25.25 60.42 64.03
CA ASN A 67 -24.95 61.61 64.82
C ASN A 67 -25.43 62.91 64.14
N SER A 68 -25.27 64.08 64.76
CA SER A 68 -25.75 65.35 64.23
C SER A 68 -25.15 65.79 62.89
N CYS A 69 -24.25 64.97 62.30
CA CYS A 69 -23.77 65.12 60.95
C CYS A 69 -24.69 64.27 60.02
N THR A 70 -25.65 64.92 59.41
CA THR A 70 -26.63 64.24 58.47
C THR A 70 -25.99 64.06 57.10
N GLU A 71 -24.84 63.38 57.03
CA GLU A 71 -24.15 63.12 55.76
C GLU A 71 -24.39 61.66 55.31
N THR A 72 -24.67 61.56 54.06
CA THR A 72 -24.69 60.25 53.39
C THR A 72 -23.28 59.94 52.90
N VAL A 73 -22.70 58.86 53.40
CA VAL A 73 -21.41 58.37 52.96
C VAL A 73 -21.62 57.15 52.00
N SER A 74 -20.93 57.16 50.89
CA SER A 74 -21.02 56.09 49.93
C SER A 74 -19.65 55.60 49.48
N LYS A 75 -19.59 54.34 49.17
CA LYS A 75 -18.40 53.66 48.56
C LYS A 75 -18.79 52.75 47.43
N GLU A 76 -18.04 52.75 46.34
CA GLU A 76 -18.21 51.89 45.22
C GLU A 76 -17.27 50.69 45.32
N ILE A 77 -17.76 49.54 44.86
CA ILE A 77 -17.00 48.33 44.58
C ILE A 77 -17.16 47.98 43.12
N VAL A 78 -16.17 47.28 42.58
CA VAL A 78 -16.18 46.73 41.21
C VAL A 78 -16.34 45.22 41.31
N VAL A 79 -17.32 44.69 40.59
CA VAL A 79 -17.50 43.26 40.40
C VAL A 79 -17.17 42.95 38.93
N GLN A 80 -16.22 42.07 38.72
CA GLN A 80 -15.91 41.51 37.42
C GLN A 80 -16.72 40.24 37.26
N VAL A 81 -17.40 40.10 36.10
CA VAL A 81 -18.19 38.92 35.76
C VAL A 81 -17.41 38.13 34.71
N THR A 82 -17.01 36.92 35.08
CA THR A 82 -16.39 36.00 34.15
C THR A 82 -17.51 35.38 33.30
N GLN A 83 -17.39 35.54 31.98
CA GLN A 83 -18.35 34.96 31.04
C GLN A 83 -18.12 33.44 30.91
N LEU A 84 -19.18 32.71 30.50
CA LEU A 84 -19.10 31.29 30.22
C LEU A 84 -18.51 31.07 28.81
N PRO A 85 -17.67 30.05 28.63
CA PRO A 85 -17.24 29.66 27.31
C PRO A 85 -18.41 29.10 26.50
N GLU A 86 -18.36 29.28 25.20
CA GLU A 86 -19.35 28.73 24.25
C GLU A 86 -18.66 28.28 22.96
N ILE A 87 -18.92 27.07 22.54
CA ILE A 87 -18.50 26.54 21.23
C ILE A 87 -19.56 26.98 20.22
N LEU A 88 -19.24 27.95 19.35
CA LEU A 88 -20.16 28.53 18.38
C LEU A 88 -20.32 27.68 17.14
N THR A 89 -19.24 27.06 16.67
CA THR A 89 -19.25 26.13 15.56
C THR A 89 -18.28 24.99 15.80
N LEU A 90 -18.67 23.79 15.42
CA LEU A 90 -17.83 22.59 15.42
C LEU A 90 -17.92 21.91 14.04
N GLN A 91 -16.88 21.15 13.70
CA GLN A 91 -16.88 20.24 12.55
C GLN A 91 -18.10 19.32 12.59
N ALA A 92 -18.79 19.15 11.44
CA ALA A 92 -19.84 18.15 11.32
C ALA A 92 -19.23 16.73 11.19
N ASP A 93 -20.09 15.72 11.38
CA ASP A 93 -19.71 14.32 11.14
C ASP A 93 -19.08 14.15 9.77
N ASP A 94 -18.00 13.36 9.71
CA ASP A 94 -17.21 13.20 8.49
C ASP A 94 -16.61 11.77 8.40
N THR A 95 -15.91 11.51 7.29
CA THR A 95 -15.28 10.22 7.02
C THR A 95 -13.81 10.40 6.65
N SER A 96 -12.97 9.45 7.06
CA SER A 96 -11.55 9.40 6.70
C SER A 96 -11.14 7.99 6.30
N CYS A 97 -10.06 7.90 5.53
CA CYS A 97 -9.51 6.62 5.12
C CYS A 97 -8.41 6.18 6.07
N ASP A 98 -8.58 4.99 6.65
CA ASP A 98 -7.58 4.28 7.44
C ASP A 98 -6.94 5.18 8.51
N ILE A 99 -5.64 5.07 8.73
CA ILE A 99 -4.86 5.89 9.67
C ILE A 99 -4.44 7.26 9.07
N THR A 100 -5.06 7.67 7.96
CA THR A 100 -4.75 8.97 7.34
C THR A 100 -5.04 10.12 8.31
N PRO A 101 -4.08 11.03 8.55
CA PRO A 101 -4.30 12.18 9.42
C PRO A 101 -5.47 13.04 8.93
N TYR A 102 -6.41 13.30 9.83
CA TYR A 102 -7.62 14.08 9.56
C TYR A 102 -7.49 15.49 10.14
N THR A 103 -7.65 16.51 9.32
CA THR A 103 -7.59 17.91 9.74
C THR A 103 -8.97 18.40 10.17
N ILE A 104 -9.12 18.74 11.46
CA ILE A 104 -10.33 19.39 11.98
C ILE A 104 -10.31 20.85 11.53
N SER A 105 -11.44 21.39 11.13
CA SER A 105 -11.54 22.76 10.63
C SER A 105 -12.87 23.43 10.97
N GLY A 106 -12.89 24.76 10.95
CA GLY A 106 -14.13 25.53 11.14
C GLY A 106 -14.61 25.62 12.58
N THR A 107 -13.81 25.20 13.58
CA THR A 107 -14.12 25.37 14.99
C THR A 107 -13.97 26.83 15.41
N THR A 108 -15.01 27.39 16.03
CA THR A 108 -14.99 28.72 16.63
C THR A 108 -15.62 28.72 18.00
N THR A 109 -15.13 29.57 18.89
CA THR A 109 -15.65 29.81 20.23
C THR A 109 -15.97 31.29 20.41
N ASN A 110 -16.58 31.66 21.55
CA ASN A 110 -16.77 33.05 21.92
C ASN A 110 -15.48 33.73 22.48
N GLY A 111 -14.40 32.94 22.68
CA GLY A 111 -13.12 33.45 23.17
C GLY A 111 -13.05 33.67 24.70
N GLU A 112 -14.00 33.15 25.46
CA GLU A 112 -14.10 33.29 26.90
C GLU A 112 -13.61 32.06 27.69
N GLU A 113 -13.06 31.08 26.96
CA GLU A 113 -12.45 29.90 27.56
C GLU A 113 -11.03 30.15 28.09
N SER A 114 -10.72 29.53 29.24
CA SER A 114 -9.35 29.51 29.77
C SER A 114 -8.44 28.55 29.00
N LEU A 115 -9.00 27.47 28.46
CA LEU A 115 -8.29 26.41 27.74
C LEU A 115 -9.26 25.62 26.90
N LEU A 116 -8.89 25.34 25.64
CA LEU A 116 -9.53 24.33 24.80
C LEU A 116 -8.84 22.98 24.99
N VAL A 117 -9.63 21.88 25.02
CA VAL A 117 -9.09 20.52 25.13
C VAL A 117 -9.88 19.58 24.24
N TRP A 118 -9.22 19.00 23.25
CA TRP A 118 -9.74 17.89 22.47
C TRP A 118 -9.50 16.57 23.17
N SER A 119 -10.49 15.70 23.10
CA SER A 119 -10.42 14.31 23.54
C SER A 119 -11.04 13.38 22.49
N THR A 120 -10.70 12.08 22.54
CA THR A 120 -11.22 11.07 21.64
C THR A 120 -11.74 9.86 22.41
N SER A 121 -12.79 9.21 21.89
CA SER A 121 -13.24 7.91 22.42
C SER A 121 -12.30 6.77 22.02
N GLY A 122 -11.41 7.00 21.05
CA GLY A 122 -10.45 6.03 20.54
C GLY A 122 -9.08 6.11 21.18
N SER A 123 -8.08 5.59 20.48
CA SER A 123 -6.67 5.57 20.90
C SER A 123 -5.72 6.34 19.98
N GLY A 124 -6.26 7.07 19.00
CA GLY A 124 -5.51 8.01 18.16
C GLY A 124 -4.99 9.23 18.93
N SER A 125 -4.33 10.13 18.25
CA SER A 125 -3.69 11.29 18.88
C SER A 125 -3.94 12.58 18.10
N PHE A 126 -3.94 13.69 18.84
CA PHE A 126 -4.00 15.04 18.26
C PHE A 126 -2.59 15.63 18.12
N SER A 127 -2.36 16.41 17.05
CA SER A 127 -1.12 17.18 16.88
C SER A 127 -0.89 18.18 18.01
N ASN A 128 -1.96 18.82 18.46
CA ASN A 128 -2.04 19.66 19.65
C ASN A 128 -3.49 19.68 20.12
N ALA A 129 -3.77 19.00 21.23
CA ALA A 129 -5.13 18.92 21.78
C ALA A 129 -5.70 20.27 22.26
N ASN A 130 -4.89 21.33 22.34
CA ASN A 130 -5.32 22.67 22.74
C ASN A 130 -5.50 23.63 21.56
N ASP A 131 -5.28 23.16 20.32
CA ASP A 131 -5.54 23.95 19.12
C ASP A 131 -7.04 23.85 18.77
N PRO A 132 -7.71 24.94 18.40
CA PRO A 132 -9.11 24.86 17.96
C PRO A 132 -9.31 23.97 16.71
N ASN A 133 -8.29 23.85 15.85
CA ASN A 133 -8.34 23.08 14.60
C ASN A 133 -7.13 22.14 14.48
N PRO A 134 -7.00 21.12 15.34
CA PRO A 134 -5.85 20.22 15.31
C PRO A 134 -5.97 19.18 14.18
N VAL A 135 -4.87 18.47 13.94
CA VAL A 135 -4.88 17.24 13.14
C VAL A 135 -5.06 16.06 14.09
N TYR A 136 -6.07 15.23 13.83
CA TYR A 136 -6.27 13.95 14.49
C TYR A 136 -5.65 12.83 13.65
N THR A 137 -4.80 12.00 14.24
CA THR A 137 -4.24 10.82 13.60
C THR A 137 -4.87 9.57 14.22
N PRO A 138 -5.76 8.86 13.50
CA PRO A 138 -6.36 7.64 13.99
C PRO A 138 -5.33 6.54 14.26
N SER A 139 -5.61 5.66 15.20
CA SER A 139 -4.87 4.43 15.42
C SER A 139 -5.48 3.28 14.60
N GLN A 140 -4.76 2.17 14.45
CA GLN A 140 -5.31 0.95 13.83
C GLN A 140 -6.51 0.39 14.62
N ALA A 141 -6.55 0.57 15.94
CA ALA A 141 -7.69 0.16 16.76
C ALA A 141 -8.93 1.00 16.46
N ASP A 142 -8.76 2.30 16.19
CA ASP A 142 -9.85 3.19 15.78
C ASP A 142 -10.43 2.78 14.42
N VAL A 143 -9.57 2.46 13.46
CA VAL A 143 -9.98 1.95 12.13
C VAL A 143 -10.77 0.64 12.27
N THR A 144 -10.30 -0.26 13.14
CA THR A 144 -11.00 -1.52 13.42
C THR A 144 -12.37 -1.29 14.09
N ALA A 145 -12.48 -0.25 14.94
CA ALA A 145 -13.75 0.14 15.55
C ALA A 145 -14.72 0.80 14.55
N GLY A 146 -14.19 1.36 13.44
CA GLY A 146 -14.94 1.98 12.35
C GLY A 146 -15.44 3.39 12.61
N VAL A 147 -15.43 3.88 13.86
CA VAL A 147 -15.86 5.23 14.24
C VAL A 147 -15.22 5.66 15.53
N VAL A 148 -14.87 6.94 15.62
CA VAL A 148 -14.46 7.59 16.87
C VAL A 148 -15.29 8.85 17.09
N THR A 149 -15.56 9.17 18.36
CA THR A 149 -16.13 10.46 18.77
C THR A 149 -15.01 11.40 19.15
N LEU A 150 -14.93 12.54 18.51
CA LEU A 150 -13.98 13.61 18.81
C LEU A 150 -14.74 14.69 19.55
N THR A 151 -14.32 15.01 20.79
CA THR A 151 -15.00 15.94 21.68
C THR A 151 -14.08 17.12 21.98
N LEU A 152 -14.57 18.33 21.75
CA LEU A 152 -13.97 19.58 22.21
C LEU A 152 -14.59 19.98 23.52
N THR A 153 -13.76 20.38 24.49
CA THR A 153 -14.19 21.01 25.73
C THR A 153 -13.56 22.39 25.84
N ALA A 154 -14.38 23.40 25.96
CA ALA A 154 -13.99 24.77 26.29
C ALA A 154 -14.10 24.93 27.81
N ASN A 155 -12.95 25.05 28.50
CA ASN A 155 -12.92 25.13 29.94
C ASN A 155 -13.20 26.57 30.39
N ALA A 156 -14.10 26.69 31.34
CA ALA A 156 -14.42 27.98 31.97
C ALA A 156 -13.21 28.54 32.74
N ASP A 157 -13.08 29.87 32.76
CA ASP A 157 -12.07 30.58 33.57
C ASP A 157 -12.57 30.80 35.01
N THR A 158 -11.65 30.90 35.95
CA THR A 158 -12.00 31.17 37.35
C THR A 158 -12.67 32.55 37.50
N PRO A 159 -13.73 32.69 38.32
CA PRO A 159 -14.19 31.77 39.36
C PRO A 159 -15.22 30.75 38.92
N CYS A 160 -15.50 30.61 37.61
CA CYS A 160 -16.33 29.54 37.09
C CYS A 160 -15.68 28.17 37.33
N THR A 161 -16.48 27.10 37.41
CA THR A 161 -16.03 25.76 37.73
C THR A 161 -16.15 24.84 36.48
N SER A 162 -15.67 23.63 36.60
CA SER A 162 -15.75 22.63 35.50
C SER A 162 -17.18 22.23 35.16
N THR A 163 -18.19 22.52 36.02
CA THR A 163 -19.61 22.28 35.68
C THR A 163 -20.15 23.30 34.70
N GLU A 164 -19.41 24.36 34.43
CA GLU A 164 -19.75 25.47 33.53
C GLU A 164 -18.89 25.46 32.25
N ASN A 165 -18.13 24.36 32.03
CA ASN A 165 -17.49 24.12 30.75
C ASN A 165 -18.54 23.87 29.66
N ASP A 166 -18.23 24.31 28.44
CA ASP A 166 -19.01 23.89 27.28
C ASP A 166 -18.29 22.75 26.55
N SER A 167 -19.06 21.81 26.00
CA SER A 167 -18.52 20.65 25.29
C SER A 167 -19.41 20.26 24.14
N ASP A 168 -18.81 20.03 22.97
CA ASP A 168 -19.49 19.55 21.79
C ASP A 168 -18.65 18.47 21.09
N SER A 169 -19.26 17.64 20.24
CA SER A 169 -18.60 16.51 19.62
C SER A 169 -19.15 16.20 18.24
N PHE A 170 -18.32 15.53 17.42
CA PHE A 170 -18.71 14.96 16.14
C PHE A 170 -18.16 13.54 15.97
N TYR A 171 -18.75 12.79 15.04
CA TYR A 171 -18.31 11.45 14.70
C TYR A 171 -17.39 11.48 13.48
N LEU A 172 -16.22 10.84 13.60
CA LEU A 172 -15.34 10.56 12.49
C LEU A 172 -15.44 9.07 12.16
N SER A 173 -16.07 8.75 11.03
CA SER A 173 -16.12 7.38 10.52
C SER A 173 -14.82 7.02 9.79
N LEU A 174 -14.28 5.85 10.09
CA LEU A 174 -13.00 5.38 9.56
C LEU A 174 -13.22 4.17 8.66
N THR A 175 -12.85 4.31 7.40
CA THR A 175 -12.95 3.22 6.41
C THR A 175 -11.59 2.55 6.27
N PRO A 176 -11.45 1.23 6.48
CA PRO A 176 -10.20 0.54 6.23
C PRO A 176 -9.75 0.66 4.77
N ALA A 177 -8.46 0.87 4.54
CA ALA A 177 -7.89 0.90 3.20
C ALA A 177 -7.86 -0.51 2.58
N ALA A 178 -8.06 -0.58 1.27
CA ALA A 178 -7.87 -1.83 0.55
C ALA A 178 -6.39 -2.26 0.57
N THR A 179 -6.15 -3.57 0.53
CA THR A 179 -4.82 -4.13 0.26
C THR A 179 -4.80 -4.74 -1.13
N ALA A 180 -3.63 -4.81 -1.75
CA ALA A 180 -3.41 -5.50 -3.00
C ALA A 180 -2.13 -6.33 -2.91
N ASP A 181 -2.22 -7.60 -3.26
CA ASP A 181 -1.09 -8.52 -3.43
C ASP A 181 -1.29 -9.28 -4.74
N ALA A 182 -0.45 -9.01 -5.73
CA ALA A 182 -0.48 -9.66 -7.03
C ALA A 182 0.17 -11.05 -7.02
N GLY A 183 0.77 -11.45 -5.90
CA GLY A 183 1.51 -12.70 -5.74
C GLY A 183 2.99 -12.57 -6.10
N ALA A 184 3.72 -13.69 -5.93
CA ALA A 184 5.16 -13.78 -6.20
C ALA A 184 5.47 -13.85 -7.71
N PRO A 185 6.69 -13.50 -8.16
CA PRO A 185 7.14 -13.74 -9.53
C PRO A 185 7.02 -15.22 -9.93
N ASP A 186 6.71 -15.47 -11.21
CA ASP A 186 6.45 -16.81 -11.73
C ASP A 186 6.96 -16.99 -13.17
N THR A 187 6.76 -18.16 -13.76
CA THR A 187 7.14 -18.49 -15.11
C THR A 187 5.98 -19.14 -15.88
N VAL A 188 5.95 -18.95 -17.20
CA VAL A 188 4.98 -19.57 -18.10
C VAL A 188 5.68 -20.03 -19.38
N CYS A 189 5.17 -21.09 -20.03
CA CYS A 189 5.63 -21.48 -21.36
C CYS A 189 5.09 -20.51 -22.41
N GLU A 190 5.89 -20.19 -23.43
CA GLU A 190 5.52 -19.24 -24.51
C GLU A 190 4.24 -19.61 -25.28
N THR A 191 3.87 -20.88 -25.26
CA THR A 191 2.66 -21.42 -25.95
C THR A 191 1.43 -21.50 -25.06
N GLU A 192 1.56 -21.14 -23.75
CA GLU A 192 0.50 -21.32 -22.76
C GLU A 192 0.00 -19.99 -22.23
N ALA A 193 -1.25 -19.96 -21.79
CA ALA A 193 -1.80 -18.88 -21.00
C ALA A 193 -1.36 -19.02 -19.53
N TYR A 194 -1.16 -17.91 -18.86
CA TYR A 194 -0.78 -17.84 -17.47
C TYR A 194 -1.99 -17.57 -16.58
N THR A 195 -2.27 -18.44 -15.61
CA THR A 195 -3.31 -18.22 -14.59
C THR A 195 -2.70 -17.75 -13.28
N VAL A 196 -3.15 -16.60 -12.78
CA VAL A 196 -2.78 -16.11 -11.44
C VAL A 196 -3.48 -16.99 -10.40
N THR A 197 -2.74 -17.51 -9.41
CA THR A 197 -3.28 -18.42 -8.38
C THR A 197 -3.02 -17.98 -6.95
N ASP A 198 -2.18 -16.98 -6.74
CA ASP A 198 -1.66 -16.55 -5.45
C ASP A 198 -1.96 -15.07 -5.11
N ALA A 199 -2.82 -14.42 -5.89
CA ALA A 199 -3.24 -13.05 -5.62
C ALA A 199 -4.21 -12.97 -4.44
N ALA A 200 -4.12 -11.90 -3.66
CA ALA A 200 -4.97 -11.62 -2.52
C ALA A 200 -5.33 -10.14 -2.40
N THR A 201 -6.46 -9.85 -1.79
CA THR A 201 -6.91 -8.49 -1.44
C THR A 201 -7.81 -8.54 -0.20
N THR A 202 -7.82 -7.46 0.56
CA THR A 202 -8.77 -7.22 1.65
C THR A 202 -9.40 -5.85 1.48
N GLU A 203 -10.63 -5.66 2.01
CA GLU A 203 -11.35 -4.38 2.02
C GLU A 203 -11.51 -3.71 0.63
N SER A 204 -11.42 -4.51 -0.45
CA SER A 204 -11.61 -4.02 -1.82
C SER A 204 -13.05 -4.12 -2.26
N LEU A 205 -13.53 -3.08 -2.94
CA LEU A 205 -14.82 -3.04 -3.62
C LEU A 205 -14.76 -3.76 -4.97
N SER A 206 -13.64 -3.62 -5.68
CA SER A 206 -13.39 -4.24 -6.97
C SER A 206 -11.90 -4.39 -7.22
N ILE A 207 -11.55 -5.31 -8.12
CA ILE A 207 -10.18 -5.48 -8.64
C ILE A 207 -10.19 -5.39 -10.16
N ASN A 208 -9.06 -4.97 -10.72
CA ASN A 208 -8.84 -4.97 -12.16
C ASN A 208 -7.38 -5.26 -12.47
N TRP A 209 -7.15 -6.12 -13.47
CA TRP A 209 -5.82 -6.46 -13.93
C TRP A 209 -5.49 -5.80 -15.25
N THR A 210 -4.24 -5.36 -15.37
CA THR A 210 -3.65 -4.81 -16.59
C THR A 210 -2.27 -5.39 -16.82
N SER A 211 -1.76 -5.37 -18.05
CA SER A 211 -0.38 -5.71 -18.36
C SER A 211 0.42 -4.46 -18.78
N ASN A 212 1.73 -4.49 -18.53
CA ASN A 212 2.63 -3.38 -18.87
C ASN A 212 2.77 -3.13 -20.38
N THR A 213 2.49 -4.14 -21.22
CA THR A 213 2.63 -4.06 -22.68
C THR A 213 1.31 -3.80 -23.39
N ASN A 214 0.19 -4.14 -22.76
CA ASN A 214 -1.15 -4.22 -23.38
C ASN A 214 -1.17 -5.04 -24.69
N SER A 215 -0.25 -6.01 -24.82
CA SER A 215 -0.08 -6.83 -26.01
C SER A 215 -0.90 -8.10 -25.96
N GLY A 216 -1.06 -8.70 -24.78
CA GLY A 216 -1.84 -9.89 -24.53
C GLY A 216 -3.30 -9.62 -24.18
N THR A 217 -4.02 -10.68 -23.83
CA THR A 217 -5.44 -10.61 -23.49
C THR A 217 -5.74 -11.28 -22.16
N PHE A 218 -6.67 -10.69 -21.40
CA PHE A 218 -7.18 -11.27 -20.17
C PHE A 218 -8.52 -11.96 -20.37
N VAL A 219 -8.70 -13.05 -19.63
CA VAL A 219 -10.01 -13.61 -19.28
C VAL A 219 -10.20 -13.37 -17.79
N ASP A 220 -11.38 -12.95 -17.38
CA ASP A 220 -11.74 -12.68 -15.98
C ASP A 220 -10.83 -11.67 -15.25
N ALA A 221 -10.45 -10.58 -15.94
CA ALA A 221 -9.56 -9.52 -15.41
C ALA A 221 -10.02 -8.88 -14.10
N ASN A 222 -11.26 -9.14 -13.65
CA ASN A 222 -11.85 -8.58 -12.43
C ASN A 222 -11.92 -9.61 -11.27
N THR A 223 -11.19 -10.72 -11.38
CA THR A 223 -11.14 -11.77 -10.35
C THR A 223 -9.75 -11.90 -9.76
N LEU A 224 -9.61 -12.65 -8.66
CA LEU A 224 -8.31 -12.97 -8.07
C LEU A 224 -7.51 -14.00 -8.89
N THR A 225 -8.15 -14.69 -9.82
CA THR A 225 -7.55 -15.75 -10.63
C THR A 225 -7.75 -15.47 -12.12
N PRO A 226 -7.29 -14.33 -12.67
CA PRO A 226 -7.39 -14.05 -14.09
C PRO A 226 -6.47 -14.99 -14.87
N GLU A 227 -6.87 -15.29 -16.12
CA GLU A 227 -5.99 -15.91 -17.10
C GLU A 227 -5.47 -14.84 -18.07
N TYR A 228 -4.17 -14.82 -18.32
CA TYR A 228 -3.52 -13.92 -19.26
C TYR A 228 -2.83 -14.70 -20.37
N THR A 229 -3.22 -14.45 -21.63
CA THR A 229 -2.52 -14.98 -22.79
C THR A 229 -1.50 -13.95 -23.27
N PRO A 230 -0.19 -14.27 -23.24
CA PRO A 230 0.86 -13.35 -23.69
C PRO A 230 0.71 -12.95 -25.15
N GLY A 231 0.95 -11.68 -25.45
CA GLY A 231 0.94 -11.17 -26.82
C GLY A 231 2.33 -11.13 -27.45
N ALA A 232 2.40 -10.70 -28.72
CA ALA A 232 3.66 -10.71 -29.48
C ALA A 232 4.78 -9.87 -28.83
N VAL A 233 4.45 -8.77 -28.17
CA VAL A 233 5.45 -7.92 -27.48
C VAL A 233 5.96 -8.62 -26.23
N ASP A 234 5.10 -9.33 -25.50
CA ASP A 234 5.48 -10.10 -24.31
C ASP A 234 6.45 -11.21 -24.68
N LEU A 235 6.11 -11.97 -25.74
CA LEU A 235 6.94 -13.05 -26.28
C LEU A 235 8.30 -12.53 -26.75
N ALA A 236 8.34 -11.36 -27.39
CA ALA A 236 9.58 -10.72 -27.83
C ALA A 236 10.45 -10.26 -26.66
N ASN A 237 9.83 -9.74 -25.59
CA ASN A 237 10.52 -9.31 -24.38
C ASN A 237 11.01 -10.48 -23.50
N GLY A 238 10.39 -11.66 -23.63
CA GLY A 238 10.63 -12.81 -22.76
C GLY A 238 10.03 -12.69 -21.35
N PHE A 239 9.19 -11.70 -21.11
CA PHE A 239 8.46 -11.50 -19.86
C PHE A 239 7.31 -10.49 -20.02
N PHE A 240 6.40 -10.49 -19.04
CA PHE A 240 5.40 -9.45 -18.85
C PHE A 240 5.22 -9.14 -17.35
N ILE A 241 4.63 -7.97 -17.07
CA ILE A 241 4.28 -7.55 -15.71
C ILE A 241 2.77 -7.38 -15.66
N LEU A 242 2.12 -8.13 -14.77
CA LEU A 242 0.72 -7.98 -14.44
C LEU A 242 0.58 -7.01 -13.26
N THR A 243 -0.31 -6.04 -13.38
CA THR A 243 -0.63 -5.08 -12.32
C THR A 243 -2.08 -5.30 -11.89
N MET A 244 -2.26 -5.67 -10.61
CA MET A 244 -3.56 -5.72 -9.95
C MET A 244 -3.84 -4.37 -9.32
N GLU A 245 -4.95 -3.73 -9.66
CA GLU A 245 -5.50 -2.57 -8.98
C GLU A 245 -6.68 -3.02 -8.12
N ALA A 246 -6.61 -2.77 -6.82
CA ALA A 246 -7.71 -2.98 -5.87
C ALA A 246 -8.31 -1.63 -5.50
N THR A 247 -9.58 -1.40 -5.82
CA THR A 247 -10.31 -0.18 -5.46
C THR A 247 -10.92 -0.34 -4.08
N GLY A 248 -10.58 0.55 -3.15
CA GLY A 248 -11.13 0.58 -1.80
C GLY A 248 -12.53 1.20 -1.74
N ASN A 249 -13.19 1.05 -0.59
CA ASN A 249 -14.43 1.77 -0.27
C ASN A 249 -14.14 3.27 -0.06
N ALA A 250 -15.05 4.15 -0.50
CA ALA A 250 -14.89 5.59 -0.25
C ALA A 250 -14.84 5.89 1.27
N PRO A 251 -14.00 6.83 1.71
CA PRO A 251 -13.16 7.77 0.94
C PRO A 251 -11.77 7.23 0.53
N CYS A 252 -11.49 5.93 0.75
CA CYS A 252 -10.24 5.30 0.34
C CYS A 252 -10.15 5.20 -1.18
N GLY A 253 -8.95 5.41 -1.71
CA GLY A 253 -8.65 5.28 -3.13
C GLY A 253 -8.28 3.85 -3.52
N SER A 254 -7.70 3.70 -4.72
CA SER A 254 -7.15 2.43 -5.21
C SER A 254 -5.71 2.24 -4.76
N ILE A 255 -5.33 0.96 -4.62
CA ILE A 255 -3.95 0.52 -4.40
C ILE A 255 -3.56 -0.49 -5.48
N THR A 256 -2.28 -0.55 -5.84
CA THR A 256 -1.78 -1.47 -6.87
C THR A 256 -0.68 -2.37 -6.34
N SER A 257 -0.62 -3.59 -6.89
CA SER A 257 0.49 -4.53 -6.71
C SER A 257 0.87 -5.13 -8.06
N GLN A 258 2.12 -5.57 -8.20
CA GLN A 258 2.64 -6.07 -9.47
C GLN A 258 3.26 -7.45 -9.32
N LYS A 259 3.08 -8.26 -10.36
CA LYS A 259 3.69 -9.58 -10.51
C LYS A 259 4.42 -9.66 -11.85
N ARG A 260 5.71 -10.05 -11.81
CA ARG A 260 6.48 -10.36 -13.00
C ARG A 260 6.32 -11.84 -13.34
N VAL A 261 6.08 -12.13 -14.61
CA VAL A 261 6.05 -13.50 -15.16
C VAL A 261 7.07 -13.60 -16.29
N ASP A 262 8.04 -14.48 -16.15
CA ASP A 262 9.05 -14.74 -17.18
C ASP A 262 8.54 -15.81 -18.15
N ILE A 263 8.78 -15.61 -19.45
CA ILE A 263 8.34 -16.51 -20.52
C ILE A 263 9.49 -17.46 -20.85
N ILE A 264 9.26 -18.75 -20.66
CA ILE A 264 10.19 -19.81 -21.04
C ILE A 264 9.88 -20.20 -22.48
N LYS A 265 10.89 -20.19 -23.34
CA LYS A 265 10.77 -20.57 -24.74
C LYS A 265 10.87 -22.08 -24.90
N ASN A 266 10.22 -22.60 -25.95
CA ASN A 266 10.38 -23.96 -26.37
C ASN A 266 11.78 -24.22 -26.97
N PRO A 267 12.32 -25.42 -26.86
CA PRO A 267 13.61 -25.75 -27.46
C PRO A 267 13.55 -25.67 -28.98
N THR A 268 14.72 -25.45 -29.58
CA THR A 268 14.90 -25.56 -31.03
C THR A 268 16.13 -26.38 -31.35
N VAL A 269 16.07 -27.23 -32.38
CA VAL A 269 17.15 -28.09 -32.89
C VAL A 269 17.30 -27.90 -34.39
N VAL A 270 18.53 -27.79 -34.90
CA VAL A 270 18.81 -27.79 -36.33
C VAL A 270 20.13 -28.56 -36.57
N LEU A 271 20.04 -29.63 -37.33
CA LEU A 271 21.15 -30.55 -37.60
C LEU A 271 21.87 -30.30 -38.92
N GLY A 272 21.24 -29.69 -39.90
CA GLY A 272 21.79 -29.53 -41.24
C GLY A 272 21.38 -30.60 -42.22
N ILE A 273 22.21 -30.85 -43.26
CA ILE A 273 21.91 -31.76 -44.35
C ILE A 273 22.50 -33.15 -44.11
N ASP A 274 22.02 -34.13 -44.88
CA ASP A 274 22.57 -35.50 -44.94
C ASP A 274 24.07 -35.52 -45.15
N GLN A 275 24.77 -36.48 -44.52
CA GLN A 275 26.22 -36.58 -44.47
C GLN A 275 26.70 -37.94 -44.98
N ASP A 276 27.91 -37.99 -45.50
CA ASP A 276 28.58 -39.22 -45.89
C ASP A 276 29.78 -39.48 -44.95
N SER A 277 29.99 -40.74 -44.60
CA SER A 277 31.16 -41.18 -43.82
C SER A 277 31.81 -42.39 -44.49
N CYS A 278 33.15 -42.55 -44.40
CA CYS A 278 33.78 -43.76 -44.82
C CYS A 278 33.36 -44.93 -43.93
N SER A 279 33.09 -46.09 -44.57
CA SER A 279 32.83 -47.33 -43.83
C SER A 279 34.03 -47.60 -42.87
N ASN A 280 33.73 -48.05 -41.66
CA ASN A 280 34.68 -48.35 -40.58
C ASN A 280 35.41 -47.15 -39.92
N THR A 281 34.90 -45.92 -40.04
CA THR A 281 35.41 -44.78 -39.33
C THR A 281 34.35 -44.24 -38.32
N VAL A 282 34.84 -43.73 -37.21
CA VAL A 282 34.01 -42.95 -36.28
C VAL A 282 33.62 -41.67 -37.00
N PHE A 283 32.34 -41.30 -36.91
CA PHE A 283 31.83 -40.07 -37.49
C PHE A 283 31.66 -39.00 -36.40
N SER A 284 32.39 -37.89 -36.52
CA SER A 284 32.27 -36.76 -35.60
C SER A 284 31.16 -35.84 -36.09
N ILE A 285 30.10 -35.75 -35.32
CA ILE A 285 28.97 -34.84 -35.58
C ILE A 285 29.43 -33.40 -35.38
N SER A 286 29.08 -32.51 -36.31
CA SER A 286 29.43 -31.09 -36.23
C SER A 286 28.43 -30.19 -36.94
N GLY A 287 28.42 -28.88 -36.57
CA GLY A 287 27.50 -27.90 -37.19
C GLY A 287 26.07 -27.99 -36.68
N VAL A 288 25.87 -28.65 -35.57
CA VAL A 288 24.58 -28.76 -34.87
C VAL A 288 24.32 -27.52 -34.03
N THR A 289 23.08 -27.03 -34.05
CA THR A 289 22.64 -25.95 -33.14
C THR A 289 21.41 -26.40 -32.38
N ALA A 290 21.39 -26.11 -31.08
CA ALA A 290 20.23 -26.27 -30.24
C ALA A 290 20.15 -25.10 -29.24
N SER A 291 18.95 -24.63 -28.89
CA SER A 291 18.75 -23.58 -27.92
C SER A 291 17.53 -23.82 -27.02
N GLU A 292 17.47 -23.12 -25.88
CA GLU A 292 16.34 -23.12 -24.94
C GLU A 292 15.97 -24.52 -24.39
N TYR A 293 16.93 -25.42 -24.28
CA TYR A 293 16.72 -26.80 -23.83
C TYR A 293 17.23 -27.06 -22.40
N SER A 294 16.62 -28.04 -21.75
CA SER A 294 17.07 -28.59 -20.46
C SER A 294 17.98 -29.81 -20.64
N SER A 295 17.74 -30.59 -21.69
CA SER A 295 18.52 -31.79 -21.99
C SER A 295 18.48 -32.12 -23.47
N LEU A 296 19.51 -32.83 -23.96
CA LEU A 296 19.64 -33.35 -25.29
C LEU A 296 19.67 -34.87 -25.24
N LEU A 297 19.16 -35.54 -26.30
CA LEU A 297 19.25 -36.98 -26.46
C LEU A 297 19.41 -37.33 -27.96
N TRP A 298 20.57 -37.91 -28.31
CA TRP A 298 20.78 -38.51 -29.59
C TRP A 298 20.22 -39.94 -29.65
N THR A 299 19.56 -40.26 -30.73
CA THR A 299 19.12 -41.62 -31.08
C THR A 299 19.52 -41.99 -32.49
N THR A 300 19.61 -43.29 -32.78
CA THR A 300 19.94 -43.81 -34.11
C THR A 300 18.90 -44.86 -34.54
N SER A 301 18.59 -44.91 -35.84
CA SER A 301 17.78 -45.98 -36.43
C SER A 301 18.53 -47.31 -36.50
N GLY A 302 19.84 -47.27 -36.30
CA GLY A 302 20.72 -48.43 -36.35
C GLY A 302 21.07 -49.02 -34.98
N SER A 303 22.22 -49.68 -34.89
CA SER A 303 22.72 -50.33 -33.69
C SER A 303 24.10 -49.81 -33.24
N GLY A 304 24.61 -48.75 -33.88
CA GLY A 304 25.83 -48.04 -33.45
C GLY A 304 25.63 -47.30 -32.15
N THR A 305 26.69 -46.67 -31.64
CA THR A 305 26.70 -45.99 -30.34
C THR A 305 27.29 -44.60 -30.45
N PHE A 306 26.77 -43.69 -29.62
CA PHE A 306 27.36 -42.34 -29.42
C PHE A 306 28.42 -42.38 -28.33
N SER A 307 29.46 -41.53 -28.46
CA SER A 307 30.46 -41.33 -27.38
C SER A 307 29.81 -40.81 -26.08
N ASN A 308 28.82 -39.94 -26.26
CA ASN A 308 27.89 -39.48 -25.22
C ASN A 308 26.65 -38.89 -25.93
N ASP A 309 25.52 -39.55 -25.77
CA ASP A 309 24.25 -39.20 -26.42
C ASP A 309 23.60 -37.89 -25.91
N SER A 310 24.14 -37.29 -24.83
CA SER A 310 23.68 -36.01 -24.25
C SER A 310 24.52 -34.83 -24.65
N LEU A 311 25.60 -34.99 -25.43
CA LEU A 311 26.39 -33.88 -25.95
C LEU A 311 25.74 -33.31 -27.21
N LEU A 312 25.97 -32.02 -27.49
CA LEU A 312 25.49 -31.37 -28.70
C LEU A 312 26.13 -31.99 -29.96
N GLU A 313 27.42 -32.23 -29.93
CA GLU A 313 28.23 -32.77 -31.04
C GLU A 313 29.03 -33.98 -30.56
N PRO A 314 28.41 -35.18 -30.41
CA PRO A 314 29.12 -36.40 -30.04
C PRO A 314 29.74 -37.06 -31.25
N ASP A 315 30.64 -38.01 -31.03
CA ASP A 315 31.08 -38.97 -32.04
C ASP A 315 30.08 -40.12 -32.14
N TYR A 316 29.74 -40.55 -33.38
CA TYR A 316 28.96 -41.73 -33.65
C TYR A 316 29.87 -42.84 -34.11
N ASN A 317 29.79 -44.00 -33.45
CA ASN A 317 30.55 -45.22 -33.83
C ASN A 317 29.56 -46.21 -34.48
N PRO A 318 29.59 -46.35 -35.82
CA PRO A 318 28.68 -47.21 -36.54
C PRO A 318 28.93 -48.67 -36.19
N SER A 319 27.90 -49.47 -36.13
CA SER A 319 28.00 -50.93 -36.01
C SER A 319 28.23 -51.58 -37.38
N ALA A 320 28.67 -52.86 -37.39
CA ALA A 320 28.77 -53.64 -38.64
C ALA A 320 27.42 -53.76 -39.32
N ALA A 321 26.32 -53.77 -38.59
CA ALA A 321 24.98 -53.83 -39.17
C ALA A 321 24.59 -52.51 -39.86
N ASP A 322 25.00 -51.40 -39.31
CA ASP A 322 24.76 -50.04 -39.88
C ASP A 322 25.51 -49.92 -41.23
N ILE A 323 26.78 -50.28 -41.22
CA ILE A 323 27.62 -50.28 -42.43
C ILE A 323 26.99 -51.20 -43.52
N SER A 324 26.54 -52.41 -43.15
CA SER A 324 25.88 -53.30 -44.06
C SER A 324 24.55 -52.77 -44.57
N ALA A 325 23.84 -51.97 -43.79
CA ALA A 325 22.60 -51.34 -44.23
C ALA A 325 22.84 -50.14 -45.18
N GLY A 326 24.07 -49.64 -45.24
CA GLY A 326 24.50 -48.53 -46.09
C GLY A 326 24.17 -47.15 -45.57
N SER A 327 23.28 -46.98 -44.57
CA SER A 327 22.94 -45.73 -43.94
C SER A 327 22.20 -45.91 -42.61
N VAL A 328 22.23 -44.87 -41.77
CA VAL A 328 21.40 -44.74 -40.57
C VAL A 328 20.82 -43.35 -40.49
N VAL A 329 19.69 -43.19 -39.81
CA VAL A 329 19.15 -41.86 -39.41
C VAL A 329 19.63 -41.57 -38.01
N LEU A 330 20.26 -40.41 -37.83
CA LEU A 330 20.66 -39.89 -36.52
C LEU A 330 19.70 -38.76 -36.18
N THR A 331 19.05 -38.82 -35.00
CA THR A 331 18.06 -37.85 -34.54
C THR A 331 18.51 -37.27 -33.22
N LEU A 332 18.51 -35.95 -33.12
CA LEU A 332 18.70 -35.21 -31.85
C LEU A 332 17.35 -34.71 -31.38
N THR A 333 16.99 -35.04 -30.15
CA THR A 333 15.83 -34.50 -29.45
C THR A 333 16.27 -33.58 -28.33
N ALA A 334 15.73 -32.36 -28.29
CA ALA A 334 15.90 -31.40 -27.21
C ALA A 334 14.62 -31.34 -26.38
N SER A 335 14.75 -31.45 -25.05
CA SER A 335 13.64 -31.32 -24.12
C SER A 335 13.59 -29.88 -23.56
N ALA A 336 12.38 -29.33 -23.37
CA ALA A 336 12.18 -27.97 -22.88
C ALA A 336 12.65 -27.77 -21.43
N ASN A 337 12.93 -26.52 -21.07
CA ASN A 337 13.02 -26.06 -19.69
C ASN A 337 11.63 -25.98 -19.08
N ALA A 338 11.51 -26.33 -17.77
CA ALA A 338 10.24 -26.17 -17.07
C ALA A 338 9.83 -24.67 -17.02
N PRO A 339 8.53 -24.34 -17.11
CA PRO A 339 7.37 -25.23 -17.11
C PRO A 339 6.99 -25.82 -18.48
N CYS A 340 7.70 -25.50 -19.58
CA CYS A 340 7.44 -26.08 -20.89
C CYS A 340 7.69 -27.59 -20.87
N THR A 341 6.87 -28.31 -21.64
CA THR A 341 6.92 -29.80 -21.74
C THR A 341 7.15 -30.29 -23.16
N LEU A 342 7.16 -29.39 -24.13
CA LEU A 342 7.37 -29.74 -25.54
C LEU A 342 8.82 -30.15 -25.79
N THR A 343 9.01 -30.98 -26.78
CA THR A 343 10.31 -31.34 -27.33
C THR A 343 10.39 -30.88 -28.79
N ASP A 344 11.59 -30.59 -29.23
CA ASP A 344 11.89 -30.36 -30.63
C ASP A 344 12.93 -31.38 -31.08
N ASP A 345 12.83 -31.88 -32.30
CA ASP A 345 13.76 -32.84 -32.87
C ASP A 345 14.04 -32.57 -34.34
N ASP A 346 15.26 -32.89 -34.73
CA ASP A 346 15.71 -32.86 -36.13
C ASP A 346 16.57 -34.09 -36.41
N SER A 347 16.71 -34.46 -37.67
CA SER A 347 17.43 -35.67 -38.09
C SER A 347 18.15 -35.48 -39.41
N PHE A 348 19.24 -36.22 -39.61
CA PHE A 348 19.89 -36.38 -40.91
C PHE A 348 20.23 -37.83 -41.18
N VAL A 349 20.40 -38.17 -42.48
CA VAL A 349 20.86 -39.48 -42.90
C VAL A 349 22.38 -39.46 -42.96
N LEU A 350 23.02 -40.42 -42.27
CA LEU A 350 24.43 -40.72 -42.42
C LEU A 350 24.62 -41.93 -43.33
N SER A 351 25.16 -41.71 -44.53
CA SER A 351 25.45 -42.75 -45.52
C SER A 351 26.88 -43.28 -45.37
N PHE A 352 27.06 -44.57 -45.47
CA PHE A 352 28.36 -45.21 -45.42
C PHE A 352 28.87 -45.54 -46.84
N VAL A 353 30.00 -44.89 -47.18
CA VAL A 353 30.69 -45.11 -48.49
C VAL A 353 31.93 -45.96 -48.27
N ASP A 354 32.11 -46.96 -49.15
CA ASP A 354 33.30 -47.79 -49.05
C ASP A 354 34.56 -47.01 -49.37
N ALA A 355 35.62 -47.29 -48.64
CA ALA A 355 36.95 -46.76 -48.97
C ALA A 355 37.43 -47.27 -50.28
N VAL A 356 38.01 -46.37 -51.07
CA VAL A 356 38.66 -46.81 -52.33
C VAL A 356 39.80 -47.79 -52.03
N THR A 357 39.73 -48.95 -52.56
CA THR A 357 40.78 -49.94 -52.45
C THR A 357 41.54 -50.06 -53.79
N VAL A 358 42.84 -50.03 -53.69
CA VAL A 358 43.70 -50.29 -54.87
C VAL A 358 44.51 -51.53 -54.60
N ASN A 359 44.42 -52.48 -55.52
CA ASN A 359 45.24 -53.69 -55.49
C ASN A 359 46.25 -53.59 -56.65
N ALA A 360 47.55 -53.48 -56.34
CA ALA A 360 48.63 -53.42 -57.34
C ALA A 360 49.02 -54.78 -57.89
N GLY A 361 48.31 -55.85 -57.47
CA GLY A 361 48.64 -57.19 -57.84
C GLY A 361 49.75 -57.80 -56.99
N VAL A 362 50.13 -59.01 -57.33
CA VAL A 362 51.24 -59.72 -56.66
C VAL A 362 52.60 -59.31 -57.24
N ASP A 363 53.60 -59.34 -56.39
CA ASP A 363 54.97 -59.02 -56.77
C ASP A 363 55.41 -59.92 -57.91
N GLN A 364 55.95 -59.34 -58.99
CA GLN A 364 56.41 -60.04 -60.19
C GLN A 364 57.93 -60.05 -60.25
N THR A 365 58.52 -61.19 -60.50
CA THR A 365 59.95 -61.34 -60.78
C THR A 365 60.18 -61.61 -62.27
N ILE A 366 60.96 -60.76 -62.93
CA ILE A 366 61.25 -60.86 -64.36
C ILE A 366 62.74 -60.95 -64.61
N CYS A 367 63.14 -61.63 -65.72
CA CYS A 367 64.51 -61.61 -66.21
C CYS A 367 64.79 -60.31 -66.96
N GLU A 368 66.02 -59.88 -67.05
CA GLU A 368 66.54 -58.61 -67.60
C GLU A 368 65.92 -58.19 -68.95
N ASP A 369 65.55 -59.11 -69.79
CA ASP A 369 65.02 -58.85 -71.14
C ASP A 369 63.53 -59.09 -71.28
N GLN A 370 62.80 -59.24 -70.21
CA GLN A 370 61.35 -59.50 -70.21
C GLN A 370 60.52 -58.28 -69.83
N THR A 371 59.38 -58.20 -70.41
CA THR A 371 58.37 -57.20 -70.04
C THR A 371 57.22 -57.81 -69.23
N VAL A 372 56.74 -57.19 -68.24
CA VAL A 372 55.55 -57.61 -67.48
C VAL A 372 54.43 -56.60 -67.62
N SER A 373 53.22 -57.08 -67.78
CA SER A 373 52.03 -56.25 -67.68
C SER A 373 51.55 -56.24 -66.23
N LEU A 374 51.59 -55.04 -65.61
CA LEU A 374 50.98 -54.85 -64.29
C LEU A 374 49.49 -54.64 -64.48
N LEU A 375 48.70 -55.42 -63.80
CA LEU A 375 47.23 -55.27 -63.73
C LEU A 375 46.86 -54.74 -62.34
N ALA A 376 46.50 -53.48 -62.27
CA ALA A 376 45.88 -52.87 -61.04
C ALA A 376 44.35 -52.99 -61.22
N THR A 377 43.67 -53.37 -60.16
CA THR A 377 42.21 -53.36 -60.09
C THR A 377 41.82 -52.35 -59.00
N SER A 378 40.84 -51.55 -59.30
CA SER A 378 40.20 -50.57 -58.35
C SER A 378 38.86 -51.11 -57.91
#